data_8b5631402482fdcec645065fd632aed9
#
_entry.id   8b5631402482fdcec645065fd632aed9
#
_cell.length_a   1.000
_cell.length_b   1.000
_cell.length_c   1.000
_cell.angle_alpha   90.00
_cell.angle_beta   90.00
_cell.angle_gamma   90.00
#
_symmetry.space_group_name_H-M   'P 1'
#
loop_
_entity.id
_entity.type
_entity.pdbx_description
1 polymer ?
#
loop_
_entity_poly.entity_id
_entity_poly.type
_entity_poly.pdbx_seq_one_letter_code
_entity_poly.pdbx_strand_id
1 'polypeptide(L)'
;MTFGEQNSQEEAFALMDCALDRGVFFWDAAEMYPVSPREATYGRTEEIIGNWFASRGKRDQVVIATKAVAAGILFPHIRDGQPRLNRKHLLQACEDSLQRLQTDYIDLYQLHWPERSANFFGDLAFAPDPEEDAIPLEETLAALGELVEAGKVRQIGV
;
A
#
# COMPACT_ATOMS: atom_id res chain seq x y z
N MET A 1 9.03 -3.34 -4.04
CA MET A 1 8.82 -2.28 -5.07
C MET A 1 8.95 -2.77 -6.52
N THR A 2 9.44 -3.97 -6.78
CA THR A 2 9.83 -4.40 -8.15
C THR A 2 9.16 -5.69 -8.60
N PHE A 3 8.50 -6.43 -7.71
CA PHE A 3 7.82 -7.69 -8.03
C PHE A 3 6.67 -7.45 -9.02
N GLY A 4 6.71 -8.17 -10.14
CA GLY A 4 5.74 -8.02 -11.22
C GLY A 4 6.12 -7.01 -12.30
N GLU A 5 7.27 -6.34 -12.16
CA GLU A 5 7.86 -5.45 -13.16
C GLU A 5 9.29 -5.88 -13.53
N GLN A 6 10.21 -5.85 -12.60
CA GLN A 6 11.61 -6.26 -12.80
C GLN A 6 11.84 -7.73 -12.44
N ASN A 7 11.00 -8.30 -11.62
CA ASN A 7 11.10 -9.69 -11.18
C ASN A 7 9.83 -10.45 -11.55
N SER A 8 10.00 -11.67 -12.05
CA SER A 8 8.88 -12.59 -12.22
C SER A 8 8.34 -13.08 -10.86
N GLN A 9 7.20 -13.74 -10.87
CA GLN A 9 6.64 -14.32 -9.64
C GLN A 9 7.57 -15.40 -9.06
N GLU A 10 8.19 -16.21 -9.90
CA GLU A 10 9.11 -17.27 -9.50
C GLU A 10 10.36 -16.71 -8.84
N GLU A 11 10.94 -15.64 -9.41
CA GLU A 11 12.08 -14.93 -8.81
C GLU A 11 11.70 -14.27 -7.49
N ALA A 12 10.52 -13.64 -7.43
CA ALA A 12 10.02 -13.04 -6.19
C ALA A 12 9.81 -14.10 -5.10
N PHE A 13 9.28 -15.29 -5.45
CA PHE A 13 9.13 -16.40 -4.52
C PHE A 13 10.47 -16.87 -3.95
N ALA A 14 11.47 -17.03 -4.80
CA ALA A 14 12.83 -17.41 -4.36
C ALA A 14 13.45 -16.36 -3.41
N LEU A 15 13.21 -15.07 -3.70
CA LEU A 15 13.67 -13.97 -2.85
C LEU A 15 12.96 -13.97 -1.50
N MET A 16 11.63 -14.15 -1.47
CA MET A 16 10.84 -14.20 -0.24
C MET A 16 11.18 -15.43 0.62
N ASP A 17 11.35 -16.60 0.01
CA ASP A 17 11.79 -17.81 0.70
C ASP A 17 13.18 -17.57 1.35
N CYS A 18 14.15 -17.04 0.59
CA CYS A 18 15.49 -16.72 1.08
C CYS A 18 15.48 -15.66 2.19
N ALA A 19 14.64 -14.62 2.08
CA ALA A 19 14.49 -13.57 3.07
C ALA A 19 14.01 -14.16 4.41
N LEU A 20 12.92 -14.94 4.38
CA LEU A 20 12.35 -15.54 5.57
C LEU A 20 13.31 -16.52 6.24
N ASP A 21 13.97 -17.38 5.46
CA ASP A 21 14.97 -18.34 5.97
C ASP A 21 16.16 -17.67 6.67
N ARG A 22 16.41 -16.38 6.36
CA ARG A 22 17.46 -15.57 6.98
C ARG A 22 16.95 -14.63 8.07
N GLY A 23 15.69 -14.76 8.48
CA GLY A 23 15.08 -13.95 9.54
C GLY A 23 14.64 -12.56 9.10
N VAL A 24 14.53 -12.30 7.79
CA VAL A 24 13.93 -11.06 7.24
C VAL A 24 12.44 -11.28 7.06
N PHE A 25 11.69 -11.02 8.10
CA PHE A 25 10.24 -11.29 8.17
C PHE A 25 9.37 -10.05 8.06
N PHE A 26 9.92 -8.84 8.08
CA PHE A 26 9.18 -7.58 7.87
C PHE A 26 9.25 -7.21 6.38
N TRP A 27 8.09 -7.29 5.70
CA TRP A 27 7.99 -7.00 4.28
C TRP A 27 7.13 -5.77 4.04
N ASP A 28 7.65 -4.84 3.25
CA ASP A 28 7.00 -3.57 2.94
C ASP A 28 6.54 -3.54 1.48
N ALA A 29 5.25 -3.37 1.28
CA ALA A 29 4.58 -3.23 -0.01
C ALA A 29 3.83 -1.89 -0.10
N ALA A 30 3.06 -1.69 -1.15
CA ALA A 30 2.07 -0.63 -1.31
C ALA A 30 1.08 -1.01 -2.42
N GLU A 31 -0.15 -0.51 -2.35
CA GLU A 31 -1.17 -0.78 -3.37
C GLU A 31 -0.72 -0.40 -4.79
N MET A 32 0.08 0.66 -4.92
CA MET A 32 0.57 1.15 -6.22
C MET A 32 1.73 0.35 -6.81
N TYR A 33 2.37 -0.55 -6.03
CA TYR A 33 3.54 -1.25 -6.52
C TYR A 33 3.19 -2.34 -7.54
N PRO A 34 4.06 -2.56 -8.54
CA PRO A 34 5.47 -2.16 -8.68
C PRO A 34 5.69 -0.74 -9.19
N VAL A 35 6.91 -0.24 -9.00
CA VAL A 35 7.42 1.00 -9.56
C VAL A 35 8.12 0.67 -10.90
N SER A 36 7.84 1.42 -11.97
CA SER A 36 7.01 2.61 -12.11
C SER A 36 5.52 2.25 -12.16
N PRO A 37 4.64 3.05 -11.51
CA PRO A 37 3.21 2.77 -11.48
C PRO A 37 2.58 2.79 -12.89
N ARG A 38 1.86 1.73 -13.23
CA ARG A 38 1.10 1.58 -14.48
C ARG A 38 -0.18 0.82 -14.24
N GLU A 39 -1.23 1.14 -14.99
CA GLU A 39 -2.50 0.43 -14.90
C GLU A 39 -2.34 -1.10 -15.06
N ALA A 40 -1.53 -1.53 -16.03
CA ALA A 40 -1.32 -2.95 -16.34
C ALA A 40 -0.62 -3.74 -15.21
N THR A 41 0.07 -3.07 -14.30
CA THR A 41 0.83 -3.71 -13.22
C THR A 41 0.40 -3.27 -11.83
N TYR A 42 -0.58 -2.39 -11.72
CA TYR A 42 -1.13 -1.91 -10.44
C TYR A 42 -1.49 -3.08 -9.50
N GLY A 43 -1.00 -3.03 -8.27
CA GLY A 43 -1.25 -4.05 -7.25
C GLY A 43 -0.49 -5.36 -7.43
N ARG A 44 0.27 -5.53 -8.51
CA ARG A 44 0.92 -6.81 -8.83
C ARG A 44 1.90 -7.28 -7.76
N THR A 45 2.57 -6.36 -7.07
CA THR A 45 3.46 -6.73 -5.96
C THR A 45 2.68 -7.39 -4.81
N GLU A 46 1.54 -6.84 -4.43
CA GLU A 46 0.68 -7.45 -3.39
C GLU A 46 0.10 -8.79 -3.85
N GLU A 47 -0.32 -8.92 -5.11
CA GLU A 47 -0.80 -10.21 -5.66
C GLU A 47 0.27 -11.30 -5.59
N ILE A 48 1.51 -10.98 -5.95
CA ILE A 48 2.63 -11.94 -5.88
C ILE A 48 2.90 -12.34 -4.43
N ILE A 49 2.87 -11.40 -3.48
CA ILE A 49 3.02 -11.70 -2.06
C ILE A 49 1.85 -12.58 -1.58
N GLY A 50 0.62 -12.26 -1.95
CA GLY A 50 -0.56 -13.06 -1.64
C GLY A 50 -0.47 -14.49 -2.19
N ASN A 51 -0.04 -14.64 -3.43
CA ASN A 51 0.19 -15.96 -4.04
C ASN A 51 1.26 -16.75 -3.27
N TRP A 52 2.29 -16.06 -2.76
CA TRP A 52 3.30 -16.68 -1.91
C TRP A 52 2.70 -17.16 -0.58
N PHE A 53 1.90 -16.32 0.10
CA PHE A 53 1.21 -16.68 1.34
C PHE A 53 0.34 -17.92 1.13
N ALA A 54 -0.49 -17.93 0.08
CA ALA A 54 -1.35 -19.07 -0.25
C ALA A 54 -0.55 -20.35 -0.55
N SER A 55 0.57 -20.23 -1.26
CA SER A 55 1.38 -21.39 -1.66
C SER A 55 2.26 -21.95 -0.55
N ARG A 56 2.72 -21.11 0.39
CA ARG A 56 3.62 -21.53 1.46
C ARG A 56 2.93 -21.78 2.81
N GLY A 57 1.73 -21.20 3.01
CA GLY A 57 1.02 -21.29 4.29
C GLY A 57 1.77 -20.62 5.45
N LYS A 58 2.57 -19.59 5.16
CA LYS A 58 3.48 -18.93 6.14
C LYS A 58 3.08 -17.49 6.44
N ARG A 59 1.79 -17.12 6.27
CA ARG A 59 1.32 -15.76 6.52
C ARG A 59 1.64 -15.26 7.93
N ASP A 60 1.52 -16.12 8.91
CA ASP A 60 1.75 -15.85 10.34
C ASP A 60 3.23 -15.64 10.71
N GLN A 61 4.15 -15.99 9.82
CA GLN A 61 5.59 -15.80 10.03
C GLN A 61 6.09 -14.47 9.47
N VAL A 62 5.21 -13.70 8.81
CA VAL A 62 5.56 -12.45 8.14
C VAL A 62 4.78 -11.29 8.74
N VAL A 63 5.46 -10.19 9.02
CA VAL A 63 4.88 -8.89 9.29
C VAL A 63 4.74 -8.17 7.95
N ILE A 64 3.52 -8.04 7.44
CA ILE A 64 3.27 -7.34 6.17
C ILE A 64 2.85 -5.89 6.42
N ALA A 65 3.61 -4.96 5.84
CA ALA A 65 3.25 -3.57 5.73
C ALA A 65 2.78 -3.26 4.30
N THR A 66 1.70 -2.49 4.16
CA THR A 66 1.29 -1.92 2.88
C THR A 66 0.70 -0.52 3.07
N LYS A 67 0.42 0.20 1.96
CA LYS A 67 0.16 1.63 2.01
C LYS A 67 -0.97 2.03 1.07
N ALA A 68 -1.84 2.93 1.55
CA ALA A 68 -2.81 3.62 0.72
C ALA A 68 -2.19 4.84 0.04
N VAL A 69 -2.51 5.00 -1.25
CA VAL A 69 -2.12 6.15 -2.06
C VAL A 69 -3.03 7.34 -1.76
N ALA A 70 -2.45 8.51 -1.52
CA ALA A 70 -3.13 9.79 -1.49
C ALA A 70 -3.24 10.41 -2.90
N ALA A 71 -3.77 11.61 -3.00
CA ALA A 71 -3.89 12.36 -4.26
C ALA A 71 -2.53 12.50 -4.96
N GLY A 72 -2.56 12.44 -6.30
CA GLY A 72 -1.36 12.58 -7.11
C GLY A 72 -1.63 12.34 -8.59
N ILE A 73 -0.87 13.00 -9.44
CA ILE A 73 -1.04 12.96 -10.90
C ILE A 73 -0.58 11.64 -11.55
N LEU A 74 0.12 10.79 -10.80
CA LEU A 74 0.71 9.56 -11.33
C LEU A 74 -0.24 8.36 -11.32
N PHE A 75 -1.49 8.52 -10.84
CA PHE A 75 -2.38 7.41 -10.54
C PHE A 75 -3.76 7.54 -11.19
N PRO A 76 -3.86 7.79 -12.52
CA PRO A 76 -5.15 7.93 -13.19
C PRO A 76 -6.00 6.64 -13.19
N HIS A 77 -5.40 5.52 -12.85
CA HIS A 77 -6.03 4.18 -12.80
C HIS A 77 -6.42 3.75 -11.39
N ILE A 78 -6.12 4.54 -10.36
CA ILE A 78 -6.47 4.23 -8.97
C ILE A 78 -7.67 5.07 -8.56
N ARG A 79 -8.76 4.42 -8.13
CA ARG A 79 -9.99 5.08 -7.66
C ARG A 79 -10.46 6.22 -8.59
N ASP A 80 -10.68 5.86 -9.88
CA ASP A 80 -11.10 6.77 -10.95
C ASP A 80 -10.16 7.96 -11.18
N GLY A 81 -8.88 7.79 -10.90
CA GLY A 81 -7.83 8.80 -11.07
C GLY A 81 -7.80 9.88 -9.98
N GLN A 82 -8.58 9.71 -8.95
CA GLN A 82 -8.69 10.66 -7.83
C GLN A 82 -8.54 9.95 -6.47
N PRO A 83 -7.43 9.27 -6.22
CA PRO A 83 -7.21 8.64 -4.92
C PRO A 83 -7.15 9.74 -3.84
N ARG A 84 -7.87 9.54 -2.73
CA ARG A 84 -7.92 10.44 -1.58
C ARG A 84 -7.78 9.62 -0.30
N LEU A 85 -7.39 10.27 0.80
CA LEU A 85 -7.33 9.65 2.12
C LEU A 85 -8.62 9.85 2.94
N ASN A 86 -9.75 10.05 2.26
CA ASN A 86 -11.06 10.07 2.90
C ASN A 86 -11.48 8.64 3.34
N ARG A 87 -12.48 8.58 4.22
CA ARG A 87 -13.01 7.32 4.74
C ARG A 87 -13.33 6.30 3.63
N LYS A 88 -14.07 6.72 2.59
CA LYS A 88 -14.50 5.81 1.51
C LYS A 88 -13.32 5.15 0.81
N HIS A 89 -12.33 5.95 0.42
CA HIS A 89 -11.19 5.46 -0.34
C HIS A 89 -10.22 4.63 0.51
N LEU A 90 -10.05 4.98 1.81
CA LEU A 90 -9.21 4.20 2.71
C LEU A 90 -9.79 2.80 2.99
N LEU A 91 -11.10 2.72 3.24
CA LEU A 91 -11.76 1.43 3.45
C LEU A 91 -11.66 0.57 2.18
N GLN A 92 -11.94 1.14 1.00
CA GLN A 92 -11.81 0.43 -0.27
C GLN A 92 -10.37 -0.03 -0.53
N ALA A 93 -9.38 0.86 -0.38
CA ALA A 93 -7.97 0.53 -0.59
C ALA A 93 -7.50 -0.61 0.31
N CYS A 94 -7.93 -0.62 1.57
CA CYS A 94 -7.62 -1.69 2.50
C CYS A 94 -8.23 -3.03 2.07
N GLU A 95 -9.52 -3.06 1.69
CA GLU A 95 -10.19 -4.26 1.17
C GLU A 95 -9.49 -4.80 -0.08
N ASP A 96 -9.17 -3.94 -1.02
CA ASP A 96 -8.49 -4.31 -2.26
C ASP A 96 -7.09 -4.88 -1.97
N SER A 97 -6.36 -4.30 -1.01
CA SER A 97 -5.05 -4.83 -0.58
C SER A 97 -5.18 -6.19 0.12
N LEU A 98 -6.17 -6.37 0.99
CA LEU A 98 -6.46 -7.66 1.63
C LEU A 98 -6.76 -8.75 0.60
N GLN A 99 -7.55 -8.43 -0.45
CA GLN A 99 -7.84 -9.35 -1.53
C GLN A 99 -6.58 -9.74 -2.31
N ARG A 100 -5.75 -8.76 -2.71
CA ARG A 100 -4.49 -9.02 -3.43
C ARG A 100 -3.51 -9.81 -2.58
N LEU A 101 -3.37 -9.47 -1.30
CA LEU A 101 -2.52 -10.18 -0.34
C LEU A 101 -3.08 -11.54 0.10
N GLN A 102 -4.32 -11.88 -0.24
CA GLN A 102 -5.00 -13.13 0.13
C GLN A 102 -4.91 -13.41 1.65
N THR A 103 -5.20 -12.39 2.44
CA THR A 103 -5.17 -12.43 3.91
C THR A 103 -6.33 -11.62 4.47
N ASP A 104 -6.74 -11.92 5.69
CA ASP A 104 -7.81 -11.24 6.42
C ASP A 104 -7.32 -10.09 7.30
N TYR A 105 -6.00 -9.91 7.41
CA TYR A 105 -5.41 -8.80 8.17
C TYR A 105 -4.09 -8.31 7.58
N ILE A 106 -3.82 -7.01 7.80
CA ILE A 106 -2.55 -6.33 7.52
C ILE A 106 -1.91 -5.98 8.86
N ASP A 107 -0.61 -6.25 9.03
CA ASP A 107 0.09 -5.96 10.28
C ASP A 107 0.34 -4.46 10.46
N LEU A 108 0.75 -3.76 9.40
CA LEU A 108 0.95 -2.31 9.40
C LEU A 108 0.35 -1.68 8.14
N TYR A 109 -0.68 -0.84 8.31
CA TYR A 109 -1.28 -0.10 7.21
C TYR A 109 -0.89 1.37 7.28
N GLN A 110 -0.30 1.88 6.21
CA GLN A 110 0.33 3.19 6.19
C GLN A 110 -0.35 4.13 5.20
N LEU A 111 -0.23 5.44 5.44
CA LEU A 111 -0.44 6.45 4.42
C LEU A 111 0.86 6.57 3.61
N HIS A 112 0.77 6.50 2.28
CA HIS A 112 1.97 6.52 1.43
C HIS A 112 2.66 7.88 1.45
N TRP A 113 1.85 8.95 1.54
CA TRP A 113 2.24 10.34 1.77
C TRP A 113 1.04 11.11 2.32
N PRO A 114 1.25 12.31 2.88
CA PRO A 114 0.15 13.10 3.41
C PRO A 114 -0.79 13.60 2.30
N GLU A 115 -2.06 13.74 2.63
CA GLU A 115 -3.08 14.37 1.78
C GLU A 115 -2.93 15.89 1.80
N ARG A 116 -1.83 16.38 1.28
CA ARG A 116 -1.56 17.81 1.15
C ARG A 116 -0.50 18.07 0.11
N SER A 117 -0.45 19.30 -0.38
CA SER A 117 0.63 19.82 -1.20
C SER A 117 1.96 19.68 -0.46
N ALA A 118 2.88 18.91 -0.99
CA ALA A 118 4.19 18.72 -0.41
C ALA A 118 5.24 18.53 -1.50
N ASN A 119 6.45 18.99 -1.22
CA ASN A 119 7.57 18.85 -2.15
C ASN A 119 8.19 17.45 -2.06
N PHE A 120 7.52 16.45 -2.62
CA PHE A 120 7.93 15.05 -2.50
C PHE A 120 9.27 14.73 -3.19
N PHE A 121 9.61 15.46 -4.26
CA PHE A 121 10.76 15.15 -5.10
C PHE A 121 11.78 16.28 -5.19
N GLY A 122 11.70 17.29 -4.32
CA GLY A 122 12.67 18.36 -4.23
C GLY A 122 12.60 19.36 -5.40
N ASP A 123 11.41 19.68 -5.88
CA ASP A 123 11.21 20.72 -6.89
C ASP A 123 11.59 22.09 -6.30
N LEU A 124 12.56 22.77 -6.94
CA LEU A 124 13.03 24.09 -6.51
C LEU A 124 11.98 25.19 -6.73
N ALA A 125 11.00 24.97 -7.61
CA ALA A 125 9.90 25.89 -7.89
C ALA A 125 8.62 25.57 -7.09
N PHE A 126 8.67 24.63 -6.16
CA PHE A 126 7.50 24.23 -5.39
C PHE A 126 6.92 25.42 -4.60
N ALA A 127 5.63 25.63 -4.78
CA ALA A 127 4.84 26.56 -3.98
C ALA A 127 3.63 25.80 -3.42
N PRO A 128 3.38 25.84 -2.10
CA PRO A 128 2.17 25.26 -1.53
C PRO A 128 0.91 25.89 -2.14
N ASP A 129 -0.10 25.07 -2.39
CA ASP A 129 -1.40 25.57 -2.85
C ASP A 129 -2.17 26.12 -1.63
N PRO A 130 -2.48 27.42 -1.59
CA PRO A 130 -3.24 28.02 -0.48
C PRO A 130 -4.72 27.65 -0.46
N GLU A 131 -5.24 27.17 -1.58
CA GLU A 131 -6.66 26.77 -1.77
C GLU A 131 -6.82 25.23 -1.72
N GLU A 132 -5.86 24.52 -1.14
CA GLU A 132 -5.81 23.07 -1.11
C GLU A 132 -7.06 22.45 -0.42
N ASP A 133 -7.77 21.61 -1.16
CA ASP A 133 -8.88 20.78 -0.64
C ASP A 133 -8.31 19.48 -0.05
N ALA A 134 -7.58 19.57 1.03
CA ALA A 134 -7.03 18.42 1.72
C ALA A 134 -8.06 17.76 2.65
N ILE A 135 -8.04 16.43 2.72
CA ILE A 135 -8.83 15.70 3.73
C ILE A 135 -8.25 15.98 5.11
N PRO A 136 -9.08 16.40 6.09
CA PRO A 136 -8.60 16.60 7.46
C PRO A 136 -7.97 15.32 8.03
N LEU A 137 -6.83 15.46 8.71
CA LEU A 137 -6.11 14.32 9.28
C LEU A 137 -6.98 13.53 10.27
N GLU A 138 -7.86 14.22 10.99
CA GLU A 138 -8.81 13.62 11.93
C GLU A 138 -9.76 12.64 11.23
N GLU A 139 -10.26 12.98 10.03
CA GLU A 139 -11.10 12.08 9.22
C GLU A 139 -10.30 10.85 8.78
N THR A 140 -9.10 11.07 8.28
CA THR A 140 -8.18 10.01 7.87
C THR A 140 -7.87 9.04 9.02
N LEU A 141 -7.52 9.58 10.20
CA LEU A 141 -7.21 8.77 11.38
C LEU A 141 -8.45 8.03 11.92
N ALA A 142 -9.63 8.65 11.87
CA ALA A 142 -10.87 7.99 12.25
C ALA A 142 -11.16 6.77 11.35
N ALA A 143 -10.99 6.92 10.03
CA ALA A 143 -11.15 5.82 9.08
C ALA A 143 -10.13 4.68 9.30
N LEU A 144 -8.89 5.01 9.59
CA LEU A 144 -7.88 4.01 9.95
C LEU A 144 -8.23 3.31 11.27
N GLY A 145 -8.78 4.04 12.25
CA GLY A 145 -9.28 3.48 13.50
C GLY A 145 -10.38 2.44 13.29
N GLU A 146 -11.34 2.70 12.38
CA GLU A 146 -12.39 1.73 12.02
C GLU A 146 -11.78 0.41 11.48
N LEU A 147 -10.71 0.48 10.68
CA LEU A 147 -10.03 -0.72 10.16
C LEU A 147 -9.35 -1.52 11.27
N VAL A 148 -8.81 -0.85 12.29
CA VAL A 148 -8.23 -1.50 13.47
C VAL A 148 -9.34 -2.16 14.31
N GLU A 149 -10.43 -1.45 14.59
CA GLU A 149 -11.58 -1.99 15.33
C GLU A 149 -12.24 -3.19 14.63
N ALA A 150 -12.27 -3.17 13.29
CA ALA A 150 -12.74 -4.29 12.47
C ALA A 150 -11.76 -5.48 12.41
N GLY A 151 -10.58 -5.38 13.02
CA GLY A 151 -9.55 -6.42 13.00
C GLY A 151 -8.83 -6.61 11.67
N LYS A 152 -9.06 -5.73 10.68
CA LYS A 152 -8.43 -5.79 9.35
C LYS A 152 -7.00 -5.26 9.34
N VAL A 153 -6.69 -4.39 10.28
CA VAL A 153 -5.38 -3.75 10.44
C VAL A 153 -4.96 -3.86 11.90
N ARG A 154 -3.73 -4.27 12.16
CA ARG A 154 -3.20 -4.37 13.53
C ARG A 154 -2.60 -3.05 14.02
N GLN A 155 -1.86 -2.38 13.16
CA GLN A 155 -1.18 -1.11 13.45
C GLN A 155 -1.33 -0.16 12.27
N ILE A 156 -1.36 1.12 12.56
CA ILE A 156 -1.42 2.18 11.54
C ILE A 156 -0.12 2.98 11.53
N GLY A 157 0.25 3.50 10.36
CA GLY A 157 1.39 4.39 10.16
C GLY A 157 0.99 5.64 9.37
N VAL A 158 1.53 6.79 9.72
CA VAL A 158 1.27 8.08 9.08
C VAL A 158 2.59 8.79 8.79
#